data_96c5e438cc8a1ae18a226a6a2359c8f2
#
_entry.id   96c5e438cc8a1ae18a226a6a2359c8f2
#
_cell.length_a   1.000
_cell.length_b   1.000
_cell.length_c   1.000
_cell.angle_alpha   90.00
_cell.angle_beta   90.00
_cell.angle_gamma   90.00
#
_symmetry.space_group_name_H-M   'P 1'
#
loop_
_entity.id
_entity.type
_entity.pdbx_description
1 polymer ?
#
loop_
_entity_poly.entity_id
_entity_poly.type
_entity_poly.pdbx_seq_one_letter_code
_entity_poly.pdbx_strand_id
1 'polypeptide(L)'
;ECQSIGRLGYIEGEGFSPYVDGLVFDGDASFRGLYQSVQPHGSEVEWYKIALECRKMSVTARIMLAASFASPLLPVVGSLPFFVHLWGVDSGTGKTVALMLAASVWGNPAVGGYTQTFNGTQVGQERTAAFLNHLPYCLDELQLTKDSRGKSSFDVYQLAQGVGRSRGKRTGGVE
;
A
#
# COMPACT_ATOMS: atom_id res chain seq x y z
N GLU A 1 -14.33 -7.89 -24.26
CA GLU A 1 -15.03 -8.34 -23.04
C GLU A 1 -14.39 -7.62 -21.86
N CYS A 2 -15.18 -6.87 -21.05
CA CYS A 2 -14.65 -6.19 -19.87
C CYS A 2 -14.82 -7.09 -18.65
N GLN A 3 -13.76 -7.22 -17.84
CA GLN A 3 -13.80 -7.98 -16.58
C GLN A 3 -13.97 -7.04 -15.40
N SER A 4 -14.88 -7.40 -14.50
CA SER A 4 -15.13 -6.65 -13.26
C SER A 4 -14.13 -7.04 -12.18
N ILE A 5 -13.50 -6.05 -11.54
CA ILE A 5 -12.55 -6.27 -10.43
C ILE A 5 -12.90 -5.43 -9.21
N GLY A 6 -12.72 -6.02 -8.03
CA GLY A 6 -12.95 -5.36 -6.74
C GLY A 6 -11.70 -5.11 -5.91
N ARG A 7 -10.51 -5.53 -6.39
CA ARG A 7 -9.22 -5.41 -5.66
C ARG A 7 -8.04 -5.23 -6.62
N LEU A 8 -6.90 -4.82 -6.08
CA LEU A 8 -5.66 -4.64 -6.81
C LEU A 8 -4.73 -5.87 -6.69
N GLY A 9 -3.57 -5.79 -7.32
CA GLY A 9 -2.56 -6.84 -7.30
C GLY A 9 -2.87 -7.99 -8.25
N TYR A 10 -2.20 -9.12 -8.06
CA TYR A 10 -2.40 -10.30 -8.90
C TYR A 10 -3.74 -10.96 -8.61
N ILE A 11 -4.50 -11.22 -9.68
CA ILE A 11 -5.77 -11.92 -9.65
C ILE A 11 -5.66 -13.10 -10.61
N GLU A 12 -5.85 -14.31 -10.11
CA GLU A 12 -5.72 -15.53 -10.89
C GLU A 12 -6.70 -15.53 -12.06
N GLY A 13 -6.18 -15.79 -13.24
CA GLY A 13 -6.95 -15.76 -14.50
C GLY A 13 -7.14 -14.36 -15.12
N GLU A 14 -6.89 -13.28 -14.37
CA GLU A 14 -7.12 -11.91 -14.84
C GLU A 14 -5.82 -11.10 -15.00
N GLY A 15 -4.75 -11.49 -14.29
CA GLY A 15 -3.46 -10.82 -14.34
C GLY A 15 -3.22 -9.86 -13.18
N PHE A 16 -2.42 -8.82 -13.38
CA PHE A 16 -2.00 -7.89 -12.33
C PHE A 16 -2.79 -6.57 -12.43
N SER A 17 -3.84 -6.44 -11.63
CA SER A 17 -4.70 -5.26 -11.58
C SER A 17 -3.96 -4.05 -10.91
N PRO A 18 -4.05 -2.84 -11.47
CA PRO A 18 -4.92 -2.38 -12.57
C PRO A 18 -4.24 -2.36 -13.95
N TYR A 19 -3.10 -3.02 -14.12
CA TYR A 19 -2.18 -2.85 -15.26
C TYR A 19 -2.48 -3.81 -16.44
N VAL A 20 -3.66 -4.42 -16.45
CA VAL A 20 -4.15 -5.25 -17.56
C VAL A 20 -5.31 -4.53 -18.23
N ASP A 21 -5.32 -4.54 -19.56
CA ASP A 21 -6.39 -3.93 -20.35
C ASP A 21 -7.74 -4.65 -20.17
N GLY A 22 -8.81 -3.89 -20.25
CA GLY A 22 -10.18 -4.44 -20.17
C GLY A 22 -10.70 -4.65 -18.75
N LEU A 23 -9.96 -4.26 -17.72
CA LEU A 23 -10.42 -4.32 -16.33
C LEU A 23 -11.28 -3.10 -15.97
N VAL A 24 -12.44 -3.34 -15.37
CA VAL A 24 -13.35 -2.30 -14.88
C VAL A 24 -13.50 -2.42 -13.37
N PHE A 25 -13.22 -1.34 -12.64
CA PHE A 25 -13.41 -1.31 -11.20
C PHE A 25 -14.90 -1.26 -10.85
N ASP A 26 -15.38 -2.34 -10.26
CA ASP A 26 -16.76 -2.52 -9.76
C ASP A 26 -16.78 -2.91 -8.27
N GLY A 27 -15.76 -2.47 -7.53
CA GLY A 27 -15.64 -2.68 -6.09
C GLY A 27 -16.35 -1.59 -5.28
N ASP A 28 -16.13 -1.63 -3.96
CA ASP A 28 -16.66 -0.62 -3.03
C ASP A 28 -16.24 0.79 -3.45
N ALA A 29 -17.23 1.67 -3.61
CA ALA A 29 -17.04 3.06 -4.04
C ALA A 29 -16.07 3.84 -3.15
N SER A 30 -15.89 3.46 -1.88
CA SER A 30 -14.93 4.08 -0.97
C SER A 30 -13.48 3.90 -1.42
N PHE A 31 -13.16 2.87 -2.22
CA PHE A 31 -11.83 2.62 -2.77
C PHE A 31 -11.60 3.22 -4.16
N ARG A 32 -12.60 3.87 -4.76
CA ARG A 32 -12.46 4.43 -6.12
C ARG A 32 -11.32 5.43 -6.23
N GLY A 33 -11.15 6.30 -5.25
CA GLY A 33 -10.04 7.27 -5.22
C GLY A 33 -8.66 6.59 -5.14
N LEU A 34 -8.53 5.57 -4.31
CA LEU A 34 -7.30 4.79 -4.19
C LEU A 34 -7.03 4.00 -5.49
N TYR A 35 -8.04 3.37 -6.08
CA TYR A 35 -7.93 2.70 -7.38
C TYR A 35 -7.42 3.66 -8.48
N GLN A 36 -8.00 4.87 -8.54
CA GLN A 36 -7.56 5.88 -9.50
C GLN A 36 -6.13 6.38 -9.25
N SER A 37 -5.68 6.40 -7.99
CA SER A 37 -4.32 6.81 -7.66
C SER A 37 -3.26 5.78 -8.06
N VAL A 38 -3.63 4.52 -8.23
CA VAL A 38 -2.75 3.41 -8.65
C VAL A 38 -2.76 3.23 -10.17
N GLN A 39 -2.83 4.32 -10.90
CA GLN A 39 -2.76 4.33 -12.37
C GLN A 39 -1.42 4.90 -12.82
N PRO A 40 -0.90 4.50 -14.00
CA PRO A 40 0.29 5.12 -14.57
C PRO A 40 0.12 6.63 -14.75
N HIS A 41 1.10 7.40 -14.30
CA HIS A 41 1.12 8.86 -14.41
C HIS A 41 2.49 9.35 -14.84
N GLY A 42 2.52 10.41 -15.64
CA GLY A 42 3.75 11.09 -16.03
C GLY A 42 4.58 10.33 -17.04
N SER A 43 5.90 10.54 -16.99
CA SER A 43 6.87 9.96 -17.92
C SER A 43 7.70 8.88 -17.24
N GLU A 44 7.66 7.67 -17.79
CA GLU A 44 8.48 6.55 -17.35
C GLU A 44 9.99 6.88 -17.40
N VAL A 45 10.43 7.54 -18.45
CA VAL A 45 11.84 7.91 -18.63
C VAL A 45 12.31 8.87 -17.54
N GLU A 46 11.50 9.87 -17.22
CA GLU A 46 11.84 10.81 -16.15
C GLU A 46 11.78 10.14 -14.77
N TRP A 47 10.82 9.24 -14.54
CA TRP A 47 10.77 8.46 -13.32
C TRP A 47 12.05 7.62 -13.12
N TYR A 48 12.52 6.91 -14.15
CA TYR A 48 13.76 6.14 -14.07
C TYR A 48 14.98 7.00 -13.75
N LYS A 49 15.11 8.18 -14.36
CA LYS A 49 16.20 9.12 -14.04
C LYS A 49 16.19 9.50 -12.56
N ILE A 50 15.02 9.93 -12.05
CA ILE A 50 14.85 10.34 -10.65
C ILE A 50 15.14 9.17 -9.71
N ALA A 51 14.58 7.99 -9.96
CA ALA A 51 14.78 6.81 -9.14
C ALA A 51 16.26 6.39 -9.08
N LEU A 52 16.98 6.44 -10.20
CA LEU A 52 18.42 6.15 -10.25
C LEU A 52 19.23 7.16 -9.45
N GLU A 53 18.94 8.45 -9.54
CA GLU A 53 19.62 9.47 -8.74
C GLU A 53 19.34 9.30 -7.24
N CYS A 54 18.09 9.08 -6.85
CA CYS A 54 17.72 8.80 -5.46
C CYS A 54 18.47 7.56 -4.91
N ARG A 55 18.62 6.51 -5.69
CA ARG A 55 19.39 5.30 -5.33
C ARG A 55 20.88 5.58 -5.11
N LYS A 56 21.46 6.50 -5.87
CA LYS A 56 22.87 6.91 -5.68
C LYS A 56 23.05 7.72 -4.42
N MET A 57 22.10 8.61 -4.12
CA MET A 57 22.18 9.56 -3.02
C MET A 57 21.89 8.94 -1.65
N SER A 58 21.06 7.91 -1.55
CA SER A 58 20.54 7.45 -0.26
C SER A 58 20.36 5.93 -0.17
N VAL A 59 20.87 5.37 0.93
CA VAL A 59 20.62 3.96 1.32
C VAL A 59 19.13 3.76 1.61
N THR A 60 18.48 4.71 2.27
CA THR A 60 17.05 4.69 2.57
C THR A 60 16.22 4.58 1.28
N ALA A 61 16.55 5.39 0.26
CA ALA A 61 15.87 5.31 -1.04
C ALA A 61 16.03 3.93 -1.70
N ARG A 62 17.23 3.32 -1.61
CA ARG A 62 17.46 1.96 -2.11
C ARG A 62 16.60 0.92 -1.40
N ILE A 63 16.51 0.99 -0.08
CA ILE A 63 15.71 0.07 0.73
C ILE A 63 14.22 0.24 0.41
N MET A 64 13.74 1.47 0.33
CA MET A 64 12.33 1.77 0.06
C MET A 64 11.89 1.31 -1.33
N LEU A 65 12.71 1.56 -2.35
CA LEU A 65 12.43 1.05 -3.70
C LEU A 65 12.46 -0.49 -3.74
N ALA A 66 13.47 -1.11 -3.11
CA ALA A 66 13.57 -2.57 -3.05
C ALA A 66 12.36 -3.20 -2.35
N ALA A 67 11.93 -2.63 -1.21
CA ALA A 67 10.75 -3.08 -0.48
C ALA A 67 9.47 -2.93 -1.30
N SER A 68 9.33 -1.83 -2.03
CA SER A 68 8.20 -1.59 -2.91
C SER A 68 8.10 -2.65 -4.01
N PHE A 69 9.19 -2.93 -4.71
CA PHE A 69 9.24 -3.99 -5.75
C PHE A 69 9.13 -5.40 -5.18
N ALA A 70 9.57 -5.65 -3.95
CA ALA A 70 9.46 -6.95 -3.31
C ALA A 70 8.01 -7.32 -2.96
N SER A 71 7.15 -6.34 -2.69
CA SER A 71 5.78 -6.57 -2.25
C SER A 71 5.01 -7.57 -3.15
N PRO A 72 4.90 -7.38 -4.47
CA PRO A 72 4.16 -8.31 -5.34
C PRO A 72 4.86 -9.66 -5.52
N LEU A 73 6.12 -9.80 -5.12
CA LEU A 73 6.87 -11.05 -5.23
C LEU A 73 6.67 -11.97 -4.02
N LEU A 74 6.22 -11.44 -2.87
CA LEU A 74 6.05 -12.21 -1.63
C LEU A 74 5.19 -13.46 -1.81
N PRO A 75 4.02 -13.41 -2.46
CA PRO A 75 3.22 -14.60 -2.70
C PRO A 75 3.92 -15.65 -3.56
N VAL A 76 4.69 -15.20 -4.56
CA VAL A 76 5.42 -16.10 -5.48
C VAL A 76 6.47 -16.91 -4.75
N VAL A 77 7.14 -16.30 -3.77
CA VAL A 77 8.18 -16.97 -2.96
C VAL A 77 7.63 -17.59 -1.67
N GLY A 78 6.31 -17.56 -1.47
CA GLY A 78 5.66 -18.12 -0.28
C GLY A 78 6.05 -17.39 1.01
N SER A 79 6.39 -16.09 0.93
CA SER A 79 6.83 -15.30 2.09
C SER A 79 5.68 -14.51 2.71
N LEU A 80 5.77 -14.29 4.02
CA LEU A 80 4.82 -13.44 4.74
C LEU A 80 5.09 -11.95 4.46
N PRO A 81 4.07 -11.09 4.61
CA PRO A 81 4.23 -9.65 4.57
C PRO A 81 5.26 -9.17 5.59
N PHE A 82 6.00 -8.11 5.24
CA PHE A 82 6.95 -7.46 6.12
C PHE A 82 6.68 -5.95 6.19
N PHE A 83 7.23 -5.32 7.23
CA PHE A 83 7.12 -3.88 7.44
C PHE A 83 8.46 -3.20 7.28
N VAL A 84 8.47 -2.03 6.66
CA VAL A 84 9.59 -1.10 6.68
C VAL A 84 9.15 0.15 7.42
N HIS A 85 9.77 0.42 8.56
CA HIS A 85 9.48 1.60 9.36
C HIS A 85 10.61 2.62 9.24
N LEU A 86 10.32 3.77 8.65
CA LEU A 86 11.23 4.91 8.61
C LEU A 86 11.10 5.70 9.92
N TRP A 87 12.12 5.61 10.74
CA TRP A 87 12.16 6.28 12.03
C TRP A 87 13.25 7.37 12.05
N GLY A 88 13.01 8.44 12.82
CA GLY A 88 13.99 9.49 13.06
C GLY A 88 13.42 10.59 13.96
N VAL A 89 14.25 11.13 14.84
CA VAL A 89 13.85 12.13 15.84
C VAL A 89 13.50 13.47 15.17
N ASP A 90 14.27 13.85 14.14
CA ASP A 90 14.14 15.15 13.52
C ASP A 90 13.05 15.16 12.44
N SER A 91 12.33 16.28 12.37
CA SER A 91 11.44 16.60 11.26
C SER A 91 12.27 17.01 10.02
N GLY A 92 11.69 16.85 8.82
CA GLY A 92 12.35 17.30 7.58
C GLY A 92 13.49 16.41 7.08
N THR A 93 13.70 15.22 7.64
CA THR A 93 14.76 14.27 7.23
C THR A 93 14.44 13.45 5.98
N GLY A 94 13.37 13.79 5.27
CA GLY A 94 13.00 13.12 4.01
C GLY A 94 12.25 11.79 4.17
N LYS A 95 11.73 11.45 5.34
CA LYS A 95 10.97 10.19 5.57
C LYS A 95 9.76 10.08 4.64
N THR A 96 8.92 11.11 4.59
CA THR A 96 7.77 11.19 3.69
C THR A 96 8.18 11.12 2.22
N VAL A 97 9.27 11.80 1.84
CA VAL A 97 9.80 11.74 0.46
C VAL A 97 10.24 10.33 0.09
N ALA A 98 10.92 9.62 0.98
CA ALA A 98 11.33 8.23 0.75
C ALA A 98 10.13 7.29 0.65
N LEU A 99 9.06 7.52 1.43
CA LEU A 99 7.80 6.79 1.33
C LEU A 99 7.11 7.07 0.00
N MET A 100 7.03 8.35 -0.40
CA MET A 100 6.47 8.74 -1.71
C MET A 100 7.27 8.15 -2.89
N LEU A 101 8.59 8.02 -2.77
CA LEU A 101 9.41 7.35 -3.77
C LEU A 101 9.00 5.86 -3.93
N ALA A 102 8.76 5.15 -2.82
CA ALA A 102 8.26 3.78 -2.86
C ALA A 102 6.86 3.69 -3.48
N ALA A 103 5.97 4.62 -3.13
CA ALA A 103 4.60 4.70 -3.66
C ALA A 103 4.58 5.02 -5.16
N SER A 104 5.53 5.85 -5.64
CA SER A 104 5.62 6.28 -7.06
C SER A 104 5.90 5.15 -8.05
N VAL A 105 6.34 3.99 -7.57
CA VAL A 105 6.49 2.77 -8.40
C VAL A 105 5.14 2.35 -8.98
N TRP A 106 4.05 2.59 -8.26
CA TRP A 106 2.72 2.03 -8.55
C TRP A 106 1.68 3.08 -8.98
N GLY A 107 1.95 4.37 -8.78
CA GLY A 107 1.00 5.42 -9.15
C GLY A 107 1.30 6.77 -8.53
N ASN A 108 0.27 7.57 -8.28
CA ASN A 108 0.40 8.90 -7.70
C ASN A 108 0.83 8.83 -6.22
N PRO A 109 2.07 9.22 -5.87
CA PRO A 109 2.61 9.07 -4.54
C PRO A 109 2.09 10.09 -3.52
N ALA A 110 1.27 11.06 -3.94
CA ALA A 110 0.79 12.11 -3.06
C ALA A 110 0.06 11.56 -1.82
N VAL A 111 0.22 12.25 -0.69
CA VAL A 111 -0.54 11.96 0.53
C VAL A 111 -2.03 12.25 0.26
N GLY A 112 -2.89 11.28 0.58
CA GLY A 112 -4.31 11.28 0.17
C GLY A 112 -4.57 10.68 -1.21
N GLY A 113 -3.52 10.41 -2.00
CA GLY A 113 -3.53 9.55 -3.18
C GLY A 113 -3.20 8.11 -2.80
N TYR A 114 -2.11 7.57 -3.36
CA TYR A 114 -1.65 6.22 -3.00
C TYR A 114 -1.04 6.17 -1.58
N THR A 115 -0.31 7.20 -1.16
CA THR A 115 0.14 7.32 0.22
C THR A 115 -1.03 7.72 1.12
N GLN A 116 -1.37 6.85 2.07
CA GLN A 116 -2.44 7.06 3.04
C GLN A 116 -1.87 7.57 4.37
N THR A 117 -2.73 8.05 5.26
CA THR A 117 -2.35 8.40 6.63
C THR A 117 -2.87 7.35 7.60
N PHE A 118 -2.24 7.26 8.78
CA PHE A 118 -2.71 6.38 9.86
C PHE A 118 -4.06 6.81 10.48
N ASN A 119 -4.66 7.91 10.03
CA ASN A 119 -5.90 8.48 10.58
C ASN A 119 -7.15 7.69 10.15
N GLY A 120 -7.11 6.37 10.28
CA GLY A 120 -8.21 5.47 9.95
C GLY A 120 -8.55 4.52 11.09
N THR A 121 -9.76 3.97 11.07
CA THR A 121 -10.12 2.88 11.98
C THR A 121 -9.33 1.63 11.62
N GLN A 122 -9.07 0.74 12.60
CA GLN A 122 -8.40 -0.54 12.34
C GLN A 122 -9.10 -1.34 11.23
N VAL A 123 -10.43 -1.37 11.25
CA VAL A 123 -11.25 -2.03 10.20
C VAL A 123 -11.01 -1.42 8.83
N GLY A 124 -10.94 -0.09 8.75
CA GLY A 124 -10.65 0.60 7.49
C GLY A 124 -9.26 0.25 6.96
N GLN A 125 -8.27 0.17 7.84
CA GLN A 125 -6.90 -0.21 7.46
C GLN A 125 -6.82 -1.66 6.99
N GLU A 126 -7.49 -2.61 7.67
CA GLU A 126 -7.59 -4.01 7.24
C GLU A 126 -8.24 -4.13 5.84
N ARG A 127 -9.34 -3.38 5.60
CA ARG A 127 -10.01 -3.36 4.30
C ARG A 127 -9.13 -2.76 3.21
N THR A 128 -8.40 -1.69 3.51
CA THR A 128 -7.47 -1.08 2.57
C THR A 128 -6.31 -2.02 2.23
N ALA A 129 -5.74 -2.71 3.22
CA ALA A 129 -4.71 -3.72 3.00
C ALA A 129 -5.22 -4.88 2.12
N ALA A 130 -6.43 -5.37 2.38
CA ALA A 130 -7.07 -6.41 1.57
C ALA A 130 -7.35 -5.94 0.13
N PHE A 131 -7.74 -4.67 -0.04
CA PHE A 131 -7.96 -4.07 -1.35
C PHE A 131 -6.66 -3.92 -2.16
N LEU A 132 -5.58 -3.45 -1.52
CA LEU A 132 -4.25 -3.33 -2.15
C LEU A 132 -3.65 -4.70 -2.49
N ASN A 133 -4.02 -5.73 -1.72
CA ASN A 133 -3.61 -7.13 -1.92
C ASN A 133 -2.07 -7.27 -1.99
N HIS A 134 -1.47 -7.37 -3.17
CA HIS A 134 -0.03 -7.57 -3.36
C HIS A 134 0.77 -6.26 -3.51
N LEU A 135 0.10 -5.12 -3.57
CA LEU A 135 0.75 -3.82 -3.65
C LEU A 135 1.19 -3.34 -2.26
N PRO A 136 2.28 -2.56 -2.14
CA PRO A 136 2.71 -2.05 -0.85
C PRO A 136 1.67 -1.09 -0.25
N TYR A 137 1.41 -1.21 1.05
CA TYR A 137 0.56 -0.28 1.78
C TYR A 137 1.42 0.83 2.37
N CYS A 138 1.41 2.00 1.74
CA CYS A 138 2.19 3.16 2.13
C CYS A 138 1.41 4.03 3.13
N LEU A 139 1.91 4.12 4.37
CA LEU A 139 1.27 4.87 5.46
C LEU A 139 2.23 5.92 6.02
N ASP A 140 1.78 7.17 6.10
CA ASP A 140 2.50 8.28 6.72
C ASP A 140 1.88 8.67 8.07
N GLU A 141 2.65 9.37 8.92
CA GLU A 141 2.21 9.95 10.20
C GLU A 141 1.75 8.94 11.27
N LEU A 142 2.59 7.93 11.57
CA LEU A 142 2.30 6.92 12.61
C LEU A 142 1.92 7.52 13.98
N GLN A 143 2.41 8.72 14.32
CA GLN A 143 2.07 9.40 15.58
C GLN A 143 0.58 9.70 15.74
N LEU A 144 -0.20 9.77 14.66
CA LEU A 144 -1.64 10.01 14.71
C LEU A 144 -2.44 8.81 15.26
N THR A 145 -1.81 7.64 15.40
CA THR A 145 -2.47 6.44 15.92
C THR A 145 -2.55 6.37 17.44
N LYS A 146 -1.88 7.29 18.16
CA LYS A 146 -1.85 7.27 19.63
C LYS A 146 -3.13 7.89 20.19
N ASP A 147 -3.83 7.14 21.05
CA ASP A 147 -4.91 7.67 21.86
C ASP A 147 -4.38 8.63 22.95
N SER A 148 -5.29 9.24 23.72
CA SER A 148 -4.95 10.13 24.85
C SER A 148 -4.10 9.46 25.93
N ARG A 149 -3.97 8.13 25.91
CA ARG A 149 -3.15 7.33 26.82
C ARG A 149 -1.83 6.87 26.20
N GLY A 150 -1.51 7.34 24.97
CA GLY A 150 -0.31 6.99 24.25
C GLY A 150 -0.31 5.57 23.63
N LYS A 151 -1.44 4.86 23.66
CA LYS A 151 -1.58 3.52 23.08
C LYS A 151 -1.85 3.63 21.59
N SER A 152 -1.03 2.97 20.77
CA SER A 152 -1.28 2.86 19.33
C SER A 152 -2.47 1.95 19.04
N SER A 153 -3.37 2.39 18.16
CA SER A 153 -4.47 1.57 17.62
C SER A 153 -4.04 0.68 16.46
N PHE A 154 -2.79 0.86 15.96
CA PHE A 154 -2.27 0.11 14.82
C PHE A 154 -1.68 -1.23 15.26
N ASP A 155 -2.28 -2.33 14.81
CA ASP A 155 -1.84 -3.69 15.13
C ASP A 155 -0.98 -4.25 13.98
N VAL A 156 0.34 -4.04 14.11
CA VAL A 156 1.35 -4.55 13.16
C VAL A 156 1.31 -6.07 13.06
N TYR A 157 1.09 -6.77 14.17
CA TYR A 157 1.09 -8.24 14.18
C TYR A 157 -0.05 -8.84 13.37
N GLN A 158 -1.23 -8.25 13.44
CA GLN A 158 -2.40 -8.71 12.70
C GLN A 158 -2.20 -8.55 11.19
N LEU A 159 -1.70 -7.40 10.76
CA LEU A 159 -1.41 -7.16 9.34
C LEU A 159 -0.26 -8.03 8.82
N ALA A 160 0.76 -8.31 9.67
CA ALA A 160 1.88 -9.16 9.30
C ALA A 160 1.50 -10.64 9.12
N GLN A 161 0.47 -11.11 9.81
CA GLN A 161 -0.01 -12.49 9.67
C GLN A 161 -0.82 -12.72 8.40
N GLY A 162 -1.22 -11.64 7.67
CA GLY A 162 -2.04 -11.74 6.47
C GLY A 162 -3.46 -12.31 6.72
N VAL A 163 -3.83 -12.48 7.99
CA VAL A 163 -5.13 -13.03 8.40
C VAL A 163 -5.93 -11.94 9.09
N GLY A 164 -7.03 -11.52 8.47
CA GLY A 164 -7.99 -10.62 9.09
C GLY A 164 -8.67 -11.27 10.31
N ARG A 165 -9.16 -10.47 11.25
CA ARG A 165 -9.98 -10.98 12.35
C ARG A 165 -11.24 -11.66 11.80
N SER A 166 -11.46 -12.92 12.16
CA SER A 166 -12.73 -13.58 11.87
C SER A 166 -13.84 -12.81 12.62
N ARG A 167 -14.87 -12.41 11.90
CA ARG A 167 -16.03 -11.72 12.46
C ARG A 167 -17.25 -12.58 12.20
N GLY A 168 -18.01 -12.86 13.25
CA GLY A 168 -19.31 -13.50 13.12
C GLY A 168 -20.23 -12.63 12.25
N LYS A 169 -20.82 -13.22 11.22
CA LYS A 169 -21.89 -12.57 10.47
C LYS A 169 -23.12 -12.46 11.35
N ARG A 170 -23.89 -11.37 11.18
CA ARG A 170 -25.15 -11.13 11.89
C ARG A 170 -26.18 -12.26 11.67
N THR A 171 -25.92 -13.15 10.70
CA THR A 171 -26.72 -14.34 10.34
C THR A 171 -26.10 -15.66 10.79
N GLY A 172 -25.10 -15.65 11.72
CA GLY A 172 -24.50 -16.86 12.28
C GLY A 172 -23.43 -17.54 11.43
N GLY A 173 -22.98 -16.93 10.33
CA GLY A 173 -21.81 -17.39 9.56
C GLY A 173 -20.52 -16.67 9.97
N VAL A 174 -19.36 -17.31 9.77
CA VAL A 174 -18.01 -16.72 9.92
C VAL A 174 -17.46 -16.43 8.53
N GLU A 175 -16.91 -15.24 8.34
CA GLU A 175 -16.13 -14.87 7.13
C GLU A 175 -14.69 -15.33 7.24
#